data_3b764dda9a5e91e9f99a18c620395d57
#
_entry.id   3b764dda9a5e91e9f99a18c620395d57
#
_cell.length_a   1.000
_cell.length_b   1.000
_cell.length_c   1.000
_cell.angle_alpha   90.00
_cell.angle_beta   90.00
_cell.angle_gamma   90.00
#
_symmetry.space_group_name_H-M   'P 1'
#
loop_
_entity.id
_entity.type
_entity.pdbx_description
1 polymer ?
#
loop_
_entity_poly.entity_id
_entity_poly.type
_entity_poly.pdbx_seq_one_letter_code
_entity_poly.pdbx_strand_id
1 'polypeptide(L)'
;MNKLVLQLSLLFAILNGQYLISPEKAGLSIERLQKLEKTMHEFVDQGKLSGVQTVILRNGMIGHYDTYGHADIDSKKVLKDDSIFRIYSMTKPIVSIALMMLYEEGKFLLDDPVHKYIPEFKNLKVYKPVLTKNDLRSPIINLWPFNKIRTVQKAKKTMTIIDLLRHTSGLGYGWGPNTYVDRKYRKAKILNRKNSKDFIEKLSGIPLYHEPGTGWRYGVSTDVCGYLVEVLSGQSLDEFLSTRIFKPLNMVDTHFQLPKNKIPRFTSNYINNIPKKFRKLAKVLGISFNPDGKLMAIDHADSSEFTENITFFSGGGGLVSTTKDYLQFCKMILNKGELNGARILGPKTMELITEDHLKFIPHEGGPLSLPNNGTSFGLGFSIVKNTAAKEIIGSAGTLGWGGAAGTFFGIDPKEDLIFILMIQLVDFNNLKISNTFQTMVYQSIVE
;
A
#
# COMPACT_ATOMS: atom_id res chain seq x y z
N MET A 1 -30.32 -27.88 -26.73
CA MET A 1 -28.87 -27.87 -26.94
C MET A 1 -28.10 -26.82 -26.09
N ASN A 2 -28.77 -25.83 -25.47
CA ASN A 2 -28.08 -24.66 -24.92
C ASN A 2 -27.67 -24.73 -23.44
N LYS A 3 -28.36 -25.49 -22.58
CA LYS A 3 -27.97 -25.55 -21.13
C LYS A 3 -26.76 -26.45 -20.86
N LEU A 4 -26.64 -27.55 -21.58
CA LEU A 4 -25.52 -28.49 -21.40
C LEU A 4 -24.17 -27.93 -21.94
N VAL A 5 -24.27 -27.20 -23.07
CA VAL A 5 -23.10 -26.52 -23.68
C VAL A 5 -22.64 -25.37 -22.79
N LEU A 6 -23.58 -24.61 -22.17
CA LEU A 6 -23.26 -23.54 -21.23
C LEU A 6 -22.63 -24.07 -19.92
N GLN A 7 -23.16 -25.21 -19.40
CA GLN A 7 -22.59 -25.85 -18.21
C GLN A 7 -21.22 -26.47 -18.47
N LEU A 8 -20.99 -27.05 -19.66
CA LEU A 8 -19.68 -27.57 -20.05
C LEU A 8 -18.65 -26.44 -20.28
N SER A 9 -19.04 -25.32 -20.88
CA SER A 9 -18.16 -24.16 -21.03
C SER A 9 -17.85 -23.48 -19.69
N LEU A 10 -18.81 -23.43 -18.76
CA LEU A 10 -18.57 -22.95 -17.39
C LEU A 10 -17.59 -23.87 -16.63
N LEU A 11 -17.78 -25.21 -16.77
CA LEU A 11 -16.89 -26.19 -16.14
C LEU A 11 -15.46 -26.14 -16.73
N PHE A 12 -15.33 -25.90 -18.05
CA PHE A 12 -14.07 -25.77 -18.75
C PHE A 12 -13.34 -24.46 -18.39
N ALA A 13 -14.05 -23.36 -18.23
CA ALA A 13 -13.50 -22.08 -17.78
C ALA A 13 -13.01 -22.16 -16.33
N ILE A 14 -13.74 -22.85 -15.45
CA ILE A 14 -13.34 -23.09 -14.05
C ILE A 14 -12.09 -24.00 -13.97
N LEU A 15 -12.01 -25.02 -14.84
CA LEU A 15 -10.87 -25.94 -14.89
C LEU A 15 -9.59 -25.31 -15.43
N ASN A 16 -9.69 -24.29 -16.31
CA ASN A 16 -8.55 -23.58 -16.90
C ASN A 16 -8.18 -22.27 -16.15
N GLY A 17 -8.82 -21.96 -15.04
CA GLY A 17 -8.56 -20.73 -14.28
C GLY A 17 -8.98 -19.43 -14.97
N GLN A 18 -9.74 -19.52 -16.07
CA GLN A 18 -10.30 -18.36 -16.77
C GLN A 18 -11.49 -17.78 -15.98
N TYR A 19 -11.51 -16.48 -15.83
CA TYR A 19 -12.64 -15.79 -15.22
C TYR A 19 -13.84 -15.74 -16.16
N LEU A 20 -15.03 -15.95 -15.61
CA LEU A 20 -16.25 -15.64 -16.32
C LEU A 20 -16.47 -14.12 -16.27
N ILE A 21 -16.11 -13.42 -17.33
CA ILE A 21 -16.28 -11.96 -17.45
C ILE A 21 -17.70 -11.70 -18.00
N SER A 22 -18.44 -10.87 -17.31
CA SER A 22 -19.82 -10.51 -17.69
C SER A 22 -20.07 -9.02 -17.40
N PRO A 23 -19.67 -8.12 -18.32
CA PRO A 23 -19.83 -6.67 -18.13
C PRO A 23 -21.26 -6.25 -17.86
N GLU A 24 -22.21 -6.72 -18.67
CA GLU A 24 -23.62 -6.34 -18.57
C GLU A 24 -24.23 -6.78 -17.25
N LYS A 25 -23.91 -8.01 -16.78
CA LYS A 25 -24.40 -8.50 -15.48
C LYS A 25 -23.76 -7.73 -14.31
N ALA A 26 -22.59 -7.16 -14.51
CA ALA A 26 -21.94 -6.26 -13.56
C ALA A 26 -22.50 -4.82 -13.63
N GLY A 27 -23.42 -4.52 -14.54
CA GLY A 27 -23.94 -3.16 -14.77
C GLY A 27 -22.90 -2.23 -15.37
N LEU A 28 -22.05 -2.76 -16.27
CA LEU A 28 -20.94 -2.02 -16.91
C LEU A 28 -21.12 -1.99 -18.43
N SER A 29 -20.78 -0.87 -19.06
CA SER A 29 -20.78 -0.69 -20.51
C SER A 29 -19.56 -1.31 -21.17
N ILE A 30 -19.78 -2.25 -22.09
CA ILE A 30 -18.70 -2.86 -22.90
C ILE A 30 -17.94 -1.79 -23.67
N GLU A 31 -18.61 -0.86 -24.32
CA GLU A 31 -17.97 0.20 -25.11
C GLU A 31 -17.03 1.07 -24.25
N ARG A 32 -17.47 1.40 -23.03
CA ARG A 32 -16.66 2.23 -22.11
C ARG A 32 -15.50 1.44 -21.51
N LEU A 33 -15.66 0.14 -21.27
CA LEU A 33 -14.57 -0.74 -20.87
C LEU A 33 -13.53 -0.89 -21.97
N GLN A 34 -13.92 -1.01 -23.24
CA GLN A 34 -12.98 -1.00 -24.37
C GLN A 34 -12.16 0.29 -24.45
N LYS A 35 -12.76 1.44 -24.11
CA LYS A 35 -12.03 2.72 -24.02
C LYS A 35 -11.02 2.69 -22.86
N LEU A 36 -11.39 2.08 -21.73
CA LEU A 36 -10.48 1.88 -20.60
C LEU A 36 -9.30 1.01 -21.02
N GLU A 37 -9.55 -0.16 -21.61
CA GLU A 37 -8.49 -1.06 -22.11
C GLU A 37 -7.54 -0.34 -23.03
N LYS A 38 -8.07 0.31 -24.08
CA LYS A 38 -7.28 1.09 -25.02
C LYS A 38 -6.40 2.13 -24.32
N THR A 39 -6.96 2.87 -23.38
CA THR A 39 -6.21 3.89 -22.63
C THR A 39 -5.11 3.29 -21.78
N MET A 40 -5.35 2.15 -21.15
CA MET A 40 -4.33 1.45 -20.34
C MET A 40 -3.23 0.87 -21.25
N HIS A 41 -3.59 0.29 -22.39
CA HIS A 41 -2.63 -0.20 -23.39
C HIS A 41 -1.75 0.91 -23.95
N GLU A 42 -2.30 2.10 -24.21
CA GLU A 42 -1.53 3.25 -24.70
C GLU A 42 -0.37 3.66 -23.77
N PHE A 43 -0.48 3.46 -22.46
CA PHE A 43 0.66 3.68 -21.55
C PHE A 43 1.81 2.70 -21.82
N VAL A 44 1.50 1.47 -22.18
CA VAL A 44 2.49 0.43 -22.52
C VAL A 44 3.07 0.69 -23.91
N ASP A 45 2.23 0.93 -24.91
CA ASP A 45 2.63 1.17 -26.31
C ASP A 45 3.53 2.40 -26.47
N GLN A 46 3.30 3.42 -25.63
CA GLN A 46 4.13 4.62 -25.53
C GLN A 46 5.43 4.41 -24.73
N GLY A 47 5.69 3.18 -24.26
CA GLY A 47 6.88 2.85 -23.48
C GLY A 47 6.91 3.49 -22.08
N LYS A 48 5.76 3.92 -21.54
CA LYS A 48 5.64 4.51 -20.21
C LYS A 48 5.50 3.47 -19.12
N LEU A 49 5.02 2.26 -19.46
CA LEU A 49 4.91 1.09 -18.60
C LEU A 49 5.48 -0.13 -19.29
N SER A 50 5.97 -1.10 -18.51
CA SER A 50 6.35 -2.43 -19.04
C SER A 50 5.13 -3.27 -19.37
N GLY A 51 4.11 -3.20 -18.52
CA GLY A 51 2.85 -3.90 -18.66
C GLY A 51 1.86 -3.41 -17.62
N VAL A 52 0.60 -3.74 -17.83
CA VAL A 52 -0.53 -3.35 -16.99
C VAL A 52 -1.50 -4.51 -16.85
N GLN A 53 -2.03 -4.69 -15.65
CA GLN A 53 -3.12 -5.62 -15.39
C GLN A 53 -4.21 -4.90 -14.61
N THR A 54 -5.46 -5.04 -15.04
CA THR A 54 -6.61 -4.39 -14.43
C THR A 54 -7.75 -5.38 -14.20
N VAL A 55 -8.46 -5.21 -13.08
CA VAL A 55 -9.69 -5.95 -12.80
C VAL A 55 -10.75 -5.02 -12.23
N ILE A 56 -11.99 -5.24 -12.64
CA ILE A 56 -13.19 -4.59 -12.08
C ILE A 56 -14.19 -5.68 -11.73
N LEU A 57 -14.58 -5.73 -10.45
CA LEU A 57 -15.68 -6.55 -9.96
C LEU A 57 -16.77 -5.63 -9.47
N ARG A 58 -18.01 -5.86 -9.89
CA ARG A 58 -19.19 -5.14 -9.42
C ARG A 58 -20.38 -6.09 -9.31
N ASN A 59 -21.24 -5.90 -8.32
CA ASN A 59 -22.41 -6.77 -8.06
C ASN A 59 -22.02 -8.26 -7.96
N GLY A 60 -20.86 -8.54 -7.33
CA GLY A 60 -20.31 -9.90 -7.21
C GLY A 60 -19.75 -10.52 -8.50
N MET A 61 -19.82 -9.83 -9.64
CA MET A 61 -19.39 -10.33 -10.96
C MET A 61 -18.14 -9.60 -11.45
N ILE A 62 -17.21 -10.36 -12.07
CA ILE A 62 -16.07 -9.74 -12.75
C ILE A 62 -16.59 -9.20 -14.08
N GLY A 63 -16.66 -7.87 -14.18
CA GLY A 63 -17.08 -7.17 -15.39
C GLY A 63 -15.94 -6.85 -16.33
N HIS A 64 -14.71 -6.85 -15.83
CA HIS A 64 -13.49 -6.56 -16.61
C HIS A 64 -12.29 -7.25 -16.01
N TYR A 65 -11.45 -7.84 -16.85
CA TYR A 65 -10.13 -8.35 -16.51
C TYR A 65 -9.25 -8.26 -17.76
N ASP A 66 -8.19 -7.49 -17.69
CA ASP A 66 -7.30 -7.27 -18.82
C ASP A 66 -5.84 -7.34 -18.40
N THR A 67 -5.00 -7.91 -19.28
CA THR A 67 -3.57 -8.09 -19.06
C THR A 67 -2.82 -7.76 -20.34
N TYR A 68 -1.97 -6.74 -20.32
CA TYR A 68 -1.28 -6.25 -21.49
C TYR A 68 0.20 -5.90 -21.23
N GLY A 69 1.07 -6.19 -22.21
CA GLY A 69 2.49 -5.85 -22.20
C GLY A 69 3.40 -6.93 -21.64
N HIS A 70 4.47 -6.51 -20.95
CA HIS A 70 5.55 -7.39 -20.52
C HIS A 70 5.72 -7.42 -19.01
N ALA A 71 5.95 -8.61 -18.47
CA ALA A 71 6.42 -8.84 -17.09
C ALA A 71 7.89 -8.42 -16.94
N ASP A 72 8.65 -8.56 -18.04
CA ASP A 72 10.04 -8.11 -18.14
C ASP A 72 10.35 -7.71 -19.58
N ILE A 73 10.81 -6.47 -19.78
CA ILE A 73 11.06 -5.89 -21.10
C ILE A 73 12.34 -6.48 -21.70
N ASP A 74 13.38 -6.66 -20.88
CA ASP A 74 14.72 -7.04 -21.37
C ASP A 74 14.72 -8.46 -21.92
N SER A 75 14.03 -9.38 -21.23
CA SER A 75 13.83 -10.76 -21.68
C SER A 75 12.62 -10.95 -22.59
N LYS A 76 11.85 -9.89 -22.87
CA LYS A 76 10.60 -9.92 -23.63
C LYS A 76 9.55 -10.88 -23.03
N LYS A 77 9.60 -11.11 -21.72
CA LYS A 77 8.68 -11.96 -21.01
C LYS A 77 7.30 -11.32 -20.97
N VAL A 78 6.32 -11.98 -21.59
CA VAL A 78 4.93 -11.48 -21.64
C VAL A 78 4.30 -11.48 -20.24
N LEU A 79 3.54 -10.43 -19.92
CA LEU A 79 2.70 -10.38 -18.73
C LEU A 79 1.54 -11.38 -18.89
N LYS A 80 1.22 -12.10 -17.81
CA LYS A 80 0.14 -13.11 -17.79
C LYS A 80 -0.80 -12.85 -16.63
N ASP A 81 -2.00 -13.43 -16.67
CA ASP A 81 -3.02 -13.29 -15.63
C ASP A 81 -2.55 -13.77 -14.25
N ASP A 82 -1.63 -14.71 -14.23
CA ASP A 82 -1.03 -15.26 -13.02
C ASP A 82 0.31 -14.62 -12.63
N SER A 83 0.67 -13.48 -13.25
CA SER A 83 1.89 -12.75 -12.93
C SER A 83 1.86 -12.23 -11.49
N ILE A 84 3.02 -12.30 -10.84
CA ILE A 84 3.20 -11.90 -9.45
C ILE A 84 3.87 -10.53 -9.41
N PHE A 85 3.32 -9.63 -8.60
CA PHE A 85 3.73 -8.22 -8.50
C PHE A 85 4.25 -7.91 -7.09
N ARG A 86 5.23 -7.01 -6.97
CA ARG A 86 5.53 -6.36 -5.70
C ARG A 86 4.40 -5.42 -5.35
N ILE A 87 3.67 -5.73 -4.29
CA ILE A 87 2.52 -4.90 -3.88
C ILE A 87 2.91 -3.82 -2.87
N TYR A 88 4.14 -3.86 -2.34
CA TYR A 88 4.65 -2.87 -1.40
C TYR A 88 3.60 -2.44 -0.36
N SER A 89 3.22 -1.16 -0.34
CA SER A 89 2.33 -0.61 0.69
C SER A 89 0.90 -1.14 0.68
N MET A 90 0.49 -1.90 -0.34
CA MET A 90 -0.75 -2.68 -0.27
C MET A 90 -0.64 -3.85 0.73
N THR A 91 0.54 -4.13 1.29
CA THR A 91 0.75 -4.99 2.46
C THR A 91 0.06 -4.46 3.71
N LYS A 92 0.00 -3.12 3.88
CA LYS A 92 -0.49 -2.47 5.11
C LYS A 92 -1.93 -2.83 5.48
N PRO A 93 -2.90 -2.79 4.57
CA PRO A 93 -4.25 -3.25 4.86
C PRO A 93 -4.30 -4.68 5.40
N ILE A 94 -3.53 -5.60 4.81
CA ILE A 94 -3.48 -7.01 5.22
C ILE A 94 -2.95 -7.14 6.65
N VAL A 95 -1.84 -6.46 6.97
CA VAL A 95 -1.25 -6.50 8.32
C VAL A 95 -2.12 -5.79 9.35
N SER A 96 -2.84 -4.73 8.97
CA SER A 96 -3.81 -4.09 9.84
C SER A 96 -4.97 -5.02 10.18
N ILE A 97 -5.50 -5.76 9.20
CA ILE A 97 -6.51 -6.81 9.43
C ILE A 97 -5.97 -7.89 10.38
N ALA A 98 -4.73 -8.36 10.17
CA ALA A 98 -4.09 -9.36 11.04
C ALA A 98 -4.03 -8.89 12.51
N LEU A 99 -3.61 -7.64 12.73
CA LEU A 99 -3.59 -7.08 14.09
C LEU A 99 -5.00 -6.96 14.67
N MET A 100 -6.01 -6.58 13.88
CA MET A 100 -7.39 -6.49 14.32
C MET A 100 -8.04 -7.86 14.60
N MET A 101 -7.55 -8.95 14.01
CA MET A 101 -7.95 -10.31 14.43
C MET A 101 -7.55 -10.58 15.89
N LEU A 102 -6.34 -10.19 16.26
CA LEU A 102 -5.86 -10.31 17.64
C LEU A 102 -6.60 -9.37 18.62
N TYR A 103 -7.09 -8.22 18.13
CA TYR A 103 -8.00 -7.34 18.87
C TYR A 103 -9.32 -8.05 19.17
N GLU A 104 -9.96 -8.70 18.19
CA GLU A 104 -11.19 -9.49 18.41
C GLU A 104 -10.98 -10.66 19.37
N GLU A 105 -9.77 -11.22 19.41
CA GLU A 105 -9.39 -12.27 20.37
C GLU A 105 -9.12 -11.72 21.78
N GLY A 106 -9.28 -10.41 22.01
CA GLY A 106 -9.05 -9.78 23.32
C GLY A 106 -7.57 -9.73 23.74
N LYS A 107 -6.64 -9.87 22.81
CA LYS A 107 -5.19 -9.85 23.11
C LYS A 107 -4.69 -8.46 23.52
N PHE A 108 -5.38 -7.41 23.12
CA PHE A 108 -5.06 -6.02 23.46
C PHE A 108 -6.29 -5.12 23.27
N LEU A 109 -6.21 -3.89 23.79
CA LEU A 109 -7.14 -2.81 23.52
C LEU A 109 -6.49 -1.76 22.60
N LEU A 110 -7.29 -1.04 21.82
CA LEU A 110 -6.78 -0.06 20.85
C LEU A 110 -6.02 1.10 21.52
N ASP A 111 -6.41 1.46 22.75
CA ASP A 111 -5.78 2.49 23.58
C ASP A 111 -4.64 1.95 24.47
N ASP A 112 -4.35 0.64 24.42
CA ASP A 112 -3.21 0.08 25.13
C ASP A 112 -1.91 0.79 24.71
N PRO A 113 -1.05 1.15 25.66
CA PRO A 113 0.29 1.66 25.37
C PRO A 113 1.11 0.64 24.61
N VAL A 114 1.72 1.04 23.47
CA VAL A 114 2.58 0.15 22.68
C VAL A 114 3.69 -0.45 23.52
N HIS A 115 4.24 0.32 24.47
CA HIS A 115 5.33 -0.16 25.35
C HIS A 115 4.93 -1.27 26.34
N LYS A 116 3.64 -1.58 26.48
CA LYS A 116 3.16 -2.75 27.21
C LYS A 116 3.64 -4.05 26.52
N TYR A 117 3.76 -4.04 25.21
CA TYR A 117 4.14 -5.17 24.36
C TYR A 117 5.53 -5.01 23.75
N ILE A 118 6.00 -3.76 23.56
CA ILE A 118 7.30 -3.40 23.00
C ILE A 118 8.00 -2.44 24.00
N PRO A 119 8.69 -2.98 25.04
CA PRO A 119 9.27 -2.18 26.11
C PRO A 119 10.23 -1.07 25.65
N GLU A 120 10.89 -1.26 24.51
CA GLU A 120 11.78 -0.29 23.89
C GLU A 120 11.11 1.06 23.60
N PHE A 121 9.78 1.08 23.45
CA PHE A 121 9.00 2.29 23.17
C PHE A 121 8.56 3.06 24.42
N LYS A 122 8.99 2.64 25.64
CA LYS A 122 8.64 3.30 26.91
C LYS A 122 9.15 4.74 27.01
N ASN A 123 10.33 5.03 26.45
CA ASN A 123 11.01 6.31 26.61
C ASN A 123 11.25 7.02 25.28
N LEU A 124 10.26 6.99 24.40
CA LEU A 124 10.35 7.66 23.10
C LEU A 124 10.54 9.18 23.28
N LYS A 125 11.25 9.76 22.32
CA LYS A 125 11.55 11.19 22.26
C LYS A 125 10.82 11.82 21.08
N VAL A 126 10.50 13.09 21.18
CA VAL A 126 9.89 13.90 20.11
C VAL A 126 10.81 15.02 19.73
N TYR A 127 10.94 15.24 18.44
CA TYR A 127 11.61 16.41 17.89
C TYR A 127 10.68 17.62 17.97
N LYS A 128 11.17 18.70 18.60
CA LYS A 128 10.50 20.00 18.57
C LYS A 128 11.44 21.02 17.96
N PRO A 129 11.06 21.69 16.87
CA PRO A 129 11.74 22.89 16.44
C PRO A 129 11.60 23.94 17.57
N VAL A 130 12.70 24.55 17.97
CA VAL A 130 12.68 25.57 19.04
C VAL A 130 11.95 26.83 18.61
N LEU A 131 11.81 27.02 17.31
CA LEU A 131 11.22 28.21 16.70
C LEU A 131 10.04 27.81 15.82
N THR A 132 8.89 28.41 16.07
CA THR A 132 7.69 28.29 15.22
C THR A 132 7.82 29.18 13.99
N LYS A 133 6.96 28.98 12.96
CA LYS A 133 6.88 29.88 11.79
C LYS A 133 6.68 31.36 12.17
N ASN A 134 6.07 31.65 13.32
CA ASN A 134 5.85 33.03 13.81
C ASN A 134 7.13 33.67 14.35
N ASP A 135 8.07 32.87 14.84
CA ASP A 135 9.37 33.34 15.33
C ASP A 135 10.33 33.67 14.19
N LEU A 136 10.07 33.18 12.96
CA LEU A 136 10.90 33.41 11.77
C LEU A 136 10.78 34.83 11.18
N ARG A 137 9.93 35.71 11.73
CA ARG A 137 9.83 37.10 11.31
C ARG A 137 10.93 37.99 11.89
N SER A 138 11.75 37.50 12.82
CA SER A 138 12.89 38.23 13.36
C SER A 138 14.13 38.05 12.48
N PRO A 139 14.76 39.12 12.00
CA PRO A 139 16.00 39.05 11.19
C PRO A 139 17.16 38.37 11.90
N ILE A 140 17.19 38.37 13.23
CA ILE A 140 18.26 37.81 14.08
C ILE A 140 18.30 36.29 14.00
N ILE A 141 17.15 35.63 13.69
CA ILE A 141 17.00 34.16 13.68
C ILE A 141 17.62 33.53 12.45
N ASN A 142 17.79 34.28 11.36
CA ASN A 142 18.47 33.81 10.15
C ASN A 142 20.01 33.86 10.26
N LEU A 143 20.54 34.42 11.34
CA LEU A 143 21.97 34.48 11.57
C LEU A 143 22.48 33.15 12.16
N TRP A 144 23.49 32.58 11.53
CA TRP A 144 24.25 31.45 12.05
C TRP A 144 24.91 31.86 13.40
N PRO A 145 24.76 31.09 14.50
CA PRO A 145 24.36 29.69 14.68
C PRO A 145 22.91 29.44 15.17
N PHE A 146 22.06 30.45 15.32
CA PHE A 146 20.73 30.36 15.96
C PHE A 146 19.72 29.49 15.20
N ASN A 147 19.90 29.27 13.90
CA ASN A 147 19.06 28.38 13.10
C ASN A 147 19.23 26.89 13.46
N LYS A 148 20.10 26.53 14.40
CA LYS A 148 20.41 25.15 14.80
C LYS A 148 19.91 24.74 16.17
N ILE A 149 19.22 25.62 16.92
CA ILE A 149 18.68 25.25 18.23
C ILE A 149 17.50 24.32 18.01
N ARG A 150 17.73 23.04 18.26
CA ARG A 150 16.75 21.96 18.09
C ARG A 150 16.67 21.21 19.40
N THR A 151 15.47 21.00 19.91
CA THR A 151 15.28 20.21 21.11
C THR A 151 14.69 18.86 20.77
N VAL A 152 15.27 17.83 21.36
CA VAL A 152 14.70 16.50 21.44
C VAL A 152 14.32 16.30 22.89
N GLN A 153 13.05 16.12 23.18
CA GLN A 153 12.56 15.94 24.55
C GLN A 153 11.77 14.64 24.66
N LYS A 154 11.55 14.15 25.88
CA LYS A 154 10.72 12.99 26.13
C LYS A 154 9.30 13.28 25.60
N ALA A 155 8.69 12.32 24.93
CA ALA A 155 7.30 12.39 24.51
C ALA A 155 6.40 12.61 25.75
N LYS A 156 5.47 13.56 25.65
CA LYS A 156 4.50 13.83 26.69
C LYS A 156 3.30 12.89 26.62
N LYS A 157 2.97 12.45 25.41
CA LYS A 157 1.90 11.48 25.14
C LYS A 157 2.48 10.10 24.92
N THR A 158 1.83 9.11 25.47
CA THR A 158 2.17 7.70 25.24
C THR A 158 1.62 7.27 23.88
N MET A 159 2.43 6.57 23.11
CA MET A 159 2.00 5.97 21.86
C MET A 159 1.09 4.77 22.13
N THR A 160 -0.08 4.74 21.53
CA THR A 160 -1.06 3.65 21.63
C THR A 160 -1.14 2.83 20.35
N ILE A 161 -1.74 1.64 20.41
CA ILE A 161 -1.82 0.75 19.23
C ILE A 161 -2.66 1.39 18.13
N ILE A 162 -3.74 2.11 18.46
CA ILE A 162 -4.52 2.83 17.45
C ILE A 162 -3.69 3.89 16.72
N ASP A 163 -2.71 4.52 17.39
CA ASP A 163 -1.83 5.50 16.74
C ASP A 163 -0.94 4.86 15.67
N LEU A 164 -0.57 3.60 15.82
CA LEU A 164 0.14 2.85 14.78
C LEU A 164 -0.78 2.54 13.59
N LEU A 165 -1.96 1.99 13.85
CA LEU A 165 -2.93 1.55 12.83
C LEU A 165 -3.39 2.71 11.94
N ARG A 166 -3.56 3.92 12.50
CA ARG A 166 -4.02 5.11 11.78
C ARG A 166 -2.91 6.09 11.40
N HIS A 167 -1.62 5.71 11.55
CA HIS A 167 -0.46 6.57 11.24
C HIS A 167 -0.39 7.88 12.03
N THR A 168 -0.86 7.93 13.27
CA THR A 168 -0.72 9.10 14.16
C THR A 168 0.36 8.94 15.22
N SER A 169 1.18 7.89 15.11
CA SER A 169 2.24 7.55 16.06
C SER A 169 3.41 8.55 16.10
N GLY A 170 3.57 9.39 15.07
CA GLY A 170 4.74 10.25 14.90
C GLY A 170 5.96 9.54 14.28
N LEU A 171 5.84 8.26 13.91
CA LEU A 171 6.86 7.54 13.14
C LEU A 171 6.83 7.97 11.66
N GLY A 172 7.96 7.81 10.95
CA GLY A 172 8.07 8.12 9.52
C GLY A 172 8.99 7.17 8.77
N TYR A 173 9.37 7.53 7.54
CA TYR A 173 10.34 6.77 6.71
C TYR A 173 11.70 7.44 6.58
N GLY A 174 11.82 8.72 6.94
CA GLY A 174 13.03 9.51 6.68
C GLY A 174 13.16 10.01 5.23
N TRP A 175 12.09 9.93 4.43
CA TRP A 175 12.05 10.40 3.03
C TRP A 175 11.68 11.89 2.89
N GLY A 176 11.57 12.60 3.99
CA GLY A 176 11.21 14.01 4.00
C GLY A 176 12.33 14.96 3.57
N PRO A 177 12.09 16.30 3.65
CA PRO A 177 12.96 17.35 3.13
C PRO A 177 14.22 17.58 3.96
N ASN A 178 14.90 16.53 4.38
CA ASN A 178 16.16 16.57 5.12
C ASN A 178 16.07 17.22 6.52
N THR A 179 14.98 17.01 7.24
CA THR A 179 14.85 17.42 8.65
C THR A 179 15.86 16.67 9.54
N TYR A 180 15.97 17.09 10.79
CA TYR A 180 16.79 16.38 11.78
C TYR A 180 16.36 14.92 11.92
N VAL A 181 15.05 14.65 11.97
CA VAL A 181 14.51 13.31 12.11
C VAL A 181 14.77 12.47 10.85
N ASP A 182 14.56 13.03 9.64
CA ASP A 182 14.84 12.34 8.37
C ASP A 182 16.31 11.86 8.33
N ARG A 183 17.25 12.70 8.76
CA ARG A 183 18.67 12.32 8.82
C ARG A 183 18.95 11.21 9.83
N LYS A 184 18.21 11.15 10.96
CA LYS A 184 18.34 10.05 11.93
C LYS A 184 17.84 8.73 11.34
N TYR A 185 16.70 8.72 10.63
CA TYR A 185 16.21 7.55 9.90
C TYR A 185 17.24 7.04 8.89
N ARG A 186 17.79 7.92 8.05
CA ARG A 186 18.81 7.55 7.06
C ARG A 186 20.09 7.04 7.70
N LYS A 187 20.58 7.69 8.76
CA LYS A 187 21.77 7.23 9.49
C LYS A 187 21.57 5.86 10.13
N ALA A 188 20.41 5.60 10.68
CA ALA A 188 20.05 4.31 11.26
C ALA A 188 19.84 3.22 10.22
N LYS A 189 19.78 3.58 8.91
CA LYS A 189 19.48 2.66 7.81
C LYS A 189 18.25 1.81 8.12
N ILE A 190 17.16 2.47 8.54
CA ILE A 190 15.96 1.81 9.06
C ILE A 190 15.31 0.83 8.07
N LEU A 191 15.57 0.97 6.78
CA LEU A 191 15.12 0.05 5.75
C LEU A 191 16.05 -1.15 5.56
N ASN A 192 17.31 -1.10 6.08
CA ASN A 192 18.23 -2.22 6.08
C ASN A 192 18.22 -2.85 7.49
N ARG A 193 17.46 -3.89 7.66
CA ARG A 193 17.16 -4.53 8.94
C ARG A 193 17.43 -6.04 8.87
N LYS A 194 17.98 -6.58 9.96
CA LYS A 194 18.32 -8.01 10.06
C LYS A 194 17.10 -8.85 10.44
N ASN A 195 16.24 -8.34 11.32
CA ASN A 195 15.02 -8.97 11.81
C ASN A 195 14.15 -7.93 12.52
N SER A 196 12.97 -8.33 12.99
CA SER A 196 12.01 -7.46 13.66
C SER A 196 12.60 -6.80 14.93
N LYS A 197 13.40 -7.51 15.71
CA LYS A 197 14.04 -6.97 16.91
C LYS A 197 15.05 -5.87 16.57
N ASP A 198 15.98 -6.09 15.63
CA ASP A 198 16.92 -5.07 15.14
C ASP A 198 16.20 -3.82 14.63
N PHE A 199 15.07 -4.01 13.92
CA PHE A 199 14.23 -2.91 13.46
C PHE A 199 13.68 -2.07 14.63
N ILE A 200 13.12 -2.70 15.65
CA ILE A 200 12.55 -2.02 16.83
C ILE A 200 13.63 -1.29 17.63
N GLU A 201 14.78 -1.93 17.87
CA GLU A 201 15.92 -1.32 18.57
C GLU A 201 16.42 -0.07 17.85
N LYS A 202 16.60 -0.12 16.52
CA LYS A 202 16.98 1.05 15.73
C LYS A 202 15.93 2.16 15.79
N LEU A 203 14.65 1.78 15.70
CA LEU A 203 13.53 2.72 15.63
C LEU A 203 13.33 3.46 16.94
N SER A 204 13.46 2.78 18.09
CA SER A 204 13.31 3.36 19.43
C SER A 204 14.32 4.48 19.73
N GLY A 205 15.48 4.46 19.08
CA GLY A 205 16.50 5.49 19.16
C GLY A 205 16.25 6.74 18.32
N ILE A 206 15.21 6.74 17.48
CA ILE A 206 14.91 7.86 16.58
C ILE A 206 13.77 8.72 17.16
N PRO A 207 13.92 10.04 17.26
CA PRO A 207 12.85 10.90 17.73
C PRO A 207 11.63 10.86 16.79
N LEU A 208 10.44 10.89 17.36
CA LEU A 208 9.19 11.06 16.63
C LEU A 208 9.12 12.43 15.96
N TYR A 209 8.40 12.54 14.85
CA TYR A 209 8.18 13.81 14.16
C TYR A 209 7.22 14.73 14.92
N HIS A 210 6.25 14.16 15.64
CA HIS A 210 5.27 14.86 16.49
C HIS A 210 4.86 13.97 17.66
N GLU A 211 4.17 14.54 18.64
CA GLU A 211 3.58 13.77 19.75
C GLU A 211 2.58 12.74 19.21
N PRO A 212 2.54 11.52 19.74
CA PRO A 212 1.53 10.52 19.36
C PRO A 212 0.11 11.08 19.47
N GLY A 213 -0.74 10.76 18.49
CA GLY A 213 -2.12 11.21 18.42
C GLY A 213 -2.33 12.70 18.09
N THR A 214 -1.29 13.44 17.67
CA THR A 214 -1.42 14.88 17.38
C THR A 214 -1.30 15.27 15.91
N GLY A 215 -1.04 14.33 15.04
CA GLY A 215 -0.93 14.56 13.60
C GLY A 215 -0.88 13.25 12.84
N TRP A 216 -1.09 13.32 11.55
CA TRP A 216 -0.96 12.17 10.66
C TRP A 216 0.36 12.23 9.89
N ARG A 217 1.09 11.13 9.89
CA ARG A 217 2.32 10.99 9.12
C ARG A 217 2.51 9.56 8.62
N TYR A 218 2.58 9.42 7.31
CA TYR A 218 2.87 8.14 6.69
C TYR A 218 4.29 7.66 7.03
N GLY A 219 4.41 6.42 7.47
CA GLY A 219 5.68 5.88 7.90
C GLY A 219 5.64 4.38 8.22
N VAL A 220 6.64 3.95 8.99
CA VAL A 220 6.86 2.54 9.37
C VAL A 220 5.92 2.03 10.48
N SER A 221 4.82 2.73 10.77
CA SER A 221 3.87 2.31 11.82
C SER A 221 3.35 0.90 11.60
N THR A 222 3.05 0.52 10.36
CA THR A 222 2.52 -0.81 10.07
C THR A 222 3.60 -1.90 10.10
N ASP A 223 4.89 -1.56 9.94
CA ASP A 223 5.98 -2.49 10.27
C ASP A 223 5.99 -2.82 11.77
N VAL A 224 5.70 -1.82 12.63
CA VAL A 224 5.53 -2.03 14.08
C VAL A 224 4.25 -2.84 14.37
N CYS A 225 3.16 -2.61 13.63
CA CYS A 225 1.96 -3.48 13.70
C CYS A 225 2.30 -4.94 13.37
N GLY A 226 3.13 -5.18 12.35
CA GLY A 226 3.62 -6.53 12.01
C GLY A 226 4.38 -7.17 13.18
N TYR A 227 5.28 -6.43 13.83
CA TYR A 227 5.96 -6.92 15.02
C TYR A 227 5.01 -7.16 16.20
N LEU A 228 3.99 -6.34 16.38
CA LEU A 228 2.95 -6.59 17.38
C LEU A 228 2.19 -7.89 17.10
N VAL A 229 1.91 -8.21 15.84
CA VAL A 229 1.33 -9.52 15.47
C VAL A 229 2.24 -10.66 15.93
N GLU A 230 3.56 -10.56 15.69
CA GLU A 230 4.53 -11.57 16.15
C GLU A 230 4.53 -11.71 17.67
N VAL A 231 4.60 -10.61 18.42
CA VAL A 231 4.64 -10.60 19.88
C VAL A 231 3.36 -11.16 20.51
N LEU A 232 2.20 -10.78 19.97
CA LEU A 232 0.88 -11.13 20.53
C LEU A 232 0.44 -12.55 20.16
N SER A 233 0.86 -13.06 19.00
CA SER A 233 0.51 -14.39 18.51
C SER A 233 1.54 -15.47 18.88
N GLY A 234 2.81 -15.08 19.10
CA GLY A 234 3.93 -16.01 19.25
C GLY A 234 4.38 -16.67 17.94
N GLN A 235 3.85 -16.25 16.80
CA GLN A 235 4.18 -16.73 15.45
C GLN A 235 4.95 -15.66 14.67
N SER A 236 5.74 -16.06 13.66
CA SER A 236 6.26 -15.09 12.70
C SER A 236 5.11 -14.43 11.91
N LEU A 237 5.31 -13.19 11.45
CA LEU A 237 4.28 -12.50 10.67
C LEU A 237 3.89 -13.29 9.40
N ASP A 238 4.86 -13.91 8.74
CA ASP A 238 4.63 -14.74 7.56
C ASP A 238 3.74 -15.94 7.87
N GLU A 239 4.04 -16.68 8.94
CA GLU A 239 3.24 -17.83 9.38
C GLU A 239 1.83 -17.41 9.76
N PHE A 240 1.68 -16.32 10.53
CA PHE A 240 0.36 -15.82 10.94
C PHE A 240 -0.49 -15.44 9.72
N LEU A 241 0.06 -14.63 8.79
CA LEU A 241 -0.68 -14.23 7.59
C LEU A 241 -1.03 -15.44 6.71
N SER A 242 -0.08 -16.35 6.51
CA SER A 242 -0.28 -17.56 5.70
C SER A 242 -1.42 -18.43 6.25
N THR A 243 -1.43 -18.68 7.58
CA THR A 243 -2.40 -19.60 8.18
C THR A 243 -3.76 -18.95 8.42
N ARG A 244 -3.77 -17.67 8.80
CA ARG A 244 -4.98 -16.99 9.28
C ARG A 244 -5.69 -16.15 8.21
N ILE A 245 -5.00 -15.76 7.13
CA ILE A 245 -5.55 -14.91 6.06
C ILE A 245 -5.41 -15.59 4.70
N PHE A 246 -4.18 -15.94 4.29
CA PHE A 246 -3.96 -16.38 2.91
C PHE A 246 -4.60 -17.72 2.59
N LYS A 247 -4.41 -18.73 3.44
CA LYS A 247 -5.04 -20.05 3.23
C LYS A 247 -6.58 -19.98 3.27
N PRO A 248 -7.23 -19.35 4.29
CA PRO A 248 -8.68 -19.24 4.32
C PRO A 248 -9.27 -18.49 3.11
N LEU A 249 -8.58 -17.48 2.58
CA LEU A 249 -9.00 -16.70 1.43
C LEU A 249 -8.53 -17.27 0.08
N ASN A 250 -7.84 -18.42 0.09
CA ASN A 250 -7.24 -19.02 -1.11
C ASN A 250 -6.29 -18.07 -1.87
N MET A 251 -5.50 -17.28 -1.13
CA MET A 251 -4.47 -16.38 -1.64
C MET A 251 -3.15 -17.14 -1.77
N VAL A 252 -3.06 -18.03 -2.75
CA VAL A 252 -1.97 -19.02 -2.86
C VAL A 252 -0.65 -18.43 -3.37
N ASP A 253 -0.67 -17.26 -3.95
CA ASP A 253 0.46 -16.57 -4.59
C ASP A 253 0.88 -15.29 -3.85
N THR A 254 0.45 -15.13 -2.60
CA THR A 254 0.81 -14.00 -1.74
C THR A 254 1.87 -14.43 -0.74
N HIS A 255 3.05 -13.78 -0.76
CA HIS A 255 4.22 -14.19 0.00
C HIS A 255 5.07 -13.00 0.43
N PHE A 256 5.81 -13.15 1.55
CA PHE A 256 6.97 -12.29 1.83
C PHE A 256 8.18 -12.75 1.02
N GLN A 257 8.49 -14.03 1.09
CA GLN A 257 9.54 -14.66 0.29
C GLN A 257 8.92 -15.49 -0.82
N LEU A 258 9.23 -15.16 -2.06
CA LEU A 258 8.67 -15.85 -3.21
C LEU A 258 9.28 -17.25 -3.35
N PRO A 259 8.47 -18.33 -3.39
CA PRO A 259 8.97 -19.69 -3.64
C PRO A 259 9.68 -19.80 -5.00
N LYS A 260 10.77 -20.57 -5.05
CA LYS A 260 11.61 -20.68 -6.26
C LYS A 260 10.82 -21.09 -7.52
N ASN A 261 9.85 -21.99 -7.38
CA ASN A 261 9.00 -22.44 -8.49
C ASN A 261 8.03 -21.36 -9.00
N LYS A 262 7.87 -20.23 -8.29
CA LYS A 262 7.02 -19.09 -8.67
C LYS A 262 7.81 -17.93 -9.28
N ILE A 263 9.14 -17.92 -9.16
CA ILE A 263 10.01 -16.88 -9.77
C ILE A 263 9.74 -16.70 -11.28
N PRO A 264 9.48 -17.76 -12.08
CA PRO A 264 9.13 -17.57 -13.49
C PRO A 264 7.87 -16.72 -13.75
N ARG A 265 7.01 -16.50 -12.76
CA ARG A 265 5.81 -15.66 -12.83
C ARG A 265 6.02 -14.24 -12.27
N PHE A 266 7.17 -13.97 -11.66
CA PHE A 266 7.47 -12.70 -11.05
C PHE A 266 7.81 -11.64 -12.09
N THR A 267 7.36 -10.41 -11.86
CA THR A 267 7.58 -9.25 -12.74
C THR A 267 8.86 -8.52 -12.36
N SER A 268 9.52 -7.84 -13.30
CA SER A 268 10.58 -6.87 -13.01
C SER A 268 10.00 -5.51 -12.67
N ASN A 269 10.70 -4.71 -11.84
CA ASN A 269 10.27 -3.40 -11.40
C ASN A 269 11.11 -2.29 -12.07
N TYR A 270 10.46 -1.21 -12.47
CA TYR A 270 11.04 -0.19 -13.33
C TYR A 270 10.99 1.20 -12.71
N ILE A 271 11.81 2.08 -13.24
CA ILE A 271 11.77 3.52 -12.99
C ILE A 271 11.80 4.27 -14.34
N ASN A 272 11.09 5.39 -14.39
CA ASN A 272 11.18 6.31 -15.49
C ASN A 272 12.55 6.99 -15.54
N ASN A 273 12.93 7.42 -16.71
CA ASN A 273 14.16 8.16 -16.89
C ASN A 273 14.18 9.46 -16.08
N ILE A 274 15.31 9.74 -15.45
CA ILE A 274 15.52 10.96 -14.68
C ILE A 274 15.49 12.18 -15.59
N PRO A 275 14.69 13.23 -15.30
CA PRO A 275 14.66 14.46 -16.07
C PRO A 275 16.06 15.05 -16.29
N LYS A 276 16.35 15.56 -17.50
CA LYS A 276 17.68 16.06 -17.91
C LYS A 276 18.35 16.95 -16.84
N LYS A 277 17.57 17.83 -16.18
CA LYS A 277 18.06 18.73 -15.12
C LYS A 277 18.63 18.02 -13.89
N PHE A 278 18.22 16.79 -13.60
CA PHE A 278 18.69 16.01 -12.45
C PHE A 278 19.77 14.98 -12.81
N ARG A 279 20.07 14.76 -14.10
CA ARG A 279 21.05 13.74 -14.54
C ARG A 279 22.44 13.96 -13.97
N LYS A 280 22.91 15.22 -13.88
CA LYS A 280 24.20 15.54 -13.25
C LYS A 280 24.21 15.12 -11.77
N LEU A 281 23.16 15.45 -11.03
CA LEU A 281 23.02 15.09 -9.62
C LEU A 281 22.93 13.58 -9.44
N ALA A 282 22.13 12.90 -10.27
CA ALA A 282 22.01 11.44 -10.27
C ALA A 282 23.37 10.76 -10.50
N LYS A 283 24.15 11.26 -11.46
CA LYS A 283 25.50 10.75 -11.77
C LYS A 283 26.46 10.91 -10.57
N VAL A 284 26.39 12.04 -9.86
CA VAL A 284 27.17 12.28 -8.64
C VAL A 284 26.76 11.37 -7.50
N LEU A 285 25.47 11.02 -7.41
CA LEU A 285 24.93 10.15 -6.38
C LEU A 285 25.00 8.66 -6.74
N GLY A 286 25.61 8.31 -7.89
CA GLY A 286 25.69 6.91 -8.35
C GLY A 286 24.34 6.31 -8.77
N ILE A 287 23.33 7.14 -9.03
CA ILE A 287 22.02 6.68 -9.47
C ILE A 287 22.09 6.42 -10.98
N SER A 288 21.91 5.16 -11.36
CA SER A 288 21.83 4.79 -12.78
C SER A 288 20.56 5.37 -13.39
N PHE A 289 20.64 5.85 -14.63
CA PHE A 289 19.50 6.34 -15.40
C PHE A 289 19.72 6.10 -16.90
N ASN A 290 18.63 5.86 -17.61
CA ASN A 290 18.70 5.70 -19.07
C ASN A 290 18.57 7.07 -19.76
N PRO A 291 19.59 7.52 -20.52
CA PRO A 291 19.53 8.80 -21.23
C PRO A 291 18.48 8.86 -22.33
N ASP A 292 18.02 7.72 -22.84
CA ASP A 292 17.16 7.61 -24.04
C ASP A 292 15.65 7.68 -23.75
N GLY A 293 15.25 7.93 -22.50
CA GLY A 293 13.85 8.06 -22.11
C GLY A 293 13.11 6.73 -21.93
N LYS A 294 13.80 5.59 -22.04
CA LYS A 294 13.24 4.26 -21.86
C LYS A 294 13.16 3.88 -20.39
N LEU A 295 12.22 3.00 -20.04
CA LEU A 295 12.14 2.38 -18.72
C LEU A 295 13.45 1.65 -18.39
N MET A 296 13.87 1.73 -17.16
CA MET A 296 15.04 1.03 -16.65
C MET A 296 14.61 0.11 -15.50
N ALA A 297 14.96 -1.17 -15.59
CA ALA A 297 14.75 -2.11 -14.51
C ALA A 297 15.65 -1.74 -13.31
N ILE A 298 15.07 -1.66 -12.13
CA ILE A 298 15.77 -1.38 -10.86
C ILE A 298 15.74 -2.57 -9.90
N ASP A 299 14.90 -3.55 -10.19
CA ASP A 299 14.76 -4.77 -9.42
C ASP A 299 14.25 -5.88 -10.37
N HIS A 300 15.17 -6.73 -10.81
CA HIS A 300 14.87 -7.83 -11.73
C HIS A 300 14.18 -8.98 -10.99
N ALA A 301 13.33 -9.72 -11.71
CA ALA A 301 12.54 -10.80 -11.15
C ALA A 301 13.38 -11.94 -10.55
N ASP A 302 14.53 -12.24 -11.14
CA ASP A 302 15.42 -13.37 -10.80
C ASP A 302 16.46 -13.04 -9.72
N SER A 303 16.70 -11.74 -9.45
CA SER A 303 17.72 -11.26 -8.51
C SER A 303 17.13 -10.27 -7.47
N SER A 304 15.84 -10.37 -7.24
CA SER A 304 15.11 -9.51 -6.32
C SER A 304 15.30 -9.94 -4.86
N GLU A 305 15.30 -8.96 -3.94
CA GLU A 305 15.29 -9.23 -2.50
C GLU A 305 14.12 -10.15 -2.08
N PHE A 306 12.98 -10.12 -2.80
CA PHE A 306 11.83 -10.99 -2.54
C PHE A 306 12.08 -12.48 -2.89
N THR A 307 13.18 -12.79 -3.57
CA THR A 307 13.58 -14.17 -3.91
C THR A 307 14.70 -14.70 -3.02
N GLU A 308 15.27 -13.84 -2.16
CA GLU A 308 16.32 -14.19 -1.21
C GLU A 308 15.74 -14.71 0.13
N ASN A 309 16.62 -15.13 1.04
CA ASN A 309 16.19 -15.54 2.38
C ASN A 309 15.81 -14.32 3.21
N ILE A 310 14.52 -14.10 3.41
CA ILE A 310 13.97 -12.97 4.16
C ILE A 310 13.96 -13.30 5.65
N THR A 311 14.57 -12.45 6.45
CA THR A 311 14.63 -12.55 7.91
C THR A 311 13.84 -11.46 8.64
N PHE A 312 13.32 -10.48 7.90
CA PHE A 312 12.43 -9.43 8.37
C PHE A 312 11.18 -9.35 7.49
N PHE A 313 10.04 -9.70 8.07
CA PHE A 313 8.75 -9.62 7.38
C PHE A 313 8.16 -8.22 7.52
N SER A 314 8.41 -7.36 6.52
CA SER A 314 7.97 -5.96 6.57
C SER A 314 6.45 -5.83 6.49
N GLY A 315 5.80 -5.50 7.59
CA GLY A 315 4.37 -5.20 7.61
C GLY A 315 4.00 -3.95 6.81
N GLY A 316 4.98 -3.09 6.54
CA GLY A 316 4.80 -1.87 5.76
C GLY A 316 4.91 -2.04 4.24
N GLY A 317 5.43 -3.18 3.73
CA GLY A 317 5.63 -3.28 2.28
C GLY A 317 6.31 -4.55 1.77
N GLY A 318 6.34 -5.62 2.56
CA GLY A 318 7.13 -6.82 2.26
C GLY A 318 6.43 -7.88 1.42
N LEU A 319 5.18 -7.69 0.99
CA LEU A 319 4.46 -8.73 0.25
C LEU A 319 4.59 -8.58 -1.27
N VAL A 320 4.60 -9.73 -1.92
CA VAL A 320 4.27 -9.90 -3.34
C VAL A 320 2.92 -10.60 -3.44
N SER A 321 2.18 -10.37 -4.53
CA SER A 321 0.86 -10.97 -4.75
C SER A 321 0.48 -10.98 -6.22
N THR A 322 -0.59 -11.69 -6.57
CA THR A 322 -1.28 -11.60 -7.86
C THR A 322 -2.52 -10.72 -7.75
N THR A 323 -3.02 -10.24 -8.89
CA THR A 323 -4.32 -9.56 -8.96
C THR A 323 -5.45 -10.44 -8.42
N LYS A 324 -5.39 -11.73 -8.72
CA LYS A 324 -6.38 -12.73 -8.27
C LYS A 324 -6.43 -12.83 -6.75
N ASP A 325 -5.28 -12.99 -6.11
CA ASP A 325 -5.19 -13.12 -4.65
C ASP A 325 -5.66 -11.84 -3.95
N TYR A 326 -5.18 -10.69 -4.45
CA TYR A 326 -5.57 -9.41 -3.86
C TYR A 326 -7.06 -9.11 -4.03
N LEU A 327 -7.68 -9.58 -5.13
CA LEU A 327 -9.12 -9.51 -5.33
C LEU A 327 -9.88 -10.32 -4.26
N GLN A 328 -9.39 -11.50 -3.83
CA GLN A 328 -10.02 -12.24 -2.75
C GLN A 328 -9.98 -11.45 -1.43
N PHE A 329 -8.86 -10.81 -1.13
CA PHE A 329 -8.76 -9.93 0.03
C PHE A 329 -9.75 -8.77 -0.05
N CYS A 330 -9.85 -8.09 -1.20
CA CYS A 330 -10.82 -7.02 -1.40
C CYS A 330 -12.28 -7.50 -1.28
N LYS A 331 -12.60 -8.68 -1.81
CA LYS A 331 -13.94 -9.31 -1.67
C LYS A 331 -14.27 -9.57 -0.20
N MET A 332 -13.34 -10.08 0.57
CA MET A 332 -13.53 -10.29 2.01
C MET A 332 -13.84 -8.97 2.74
N ILE A 333 -13.13 -7.87 2.39
CA ILE A 333 -13.41 -6.54 2.94
C ILE A 333 -14.81 -6.06 2.55
N LEU A 334 -15.17 -6.12 1.26
CA LEU A 334 -16.47 -5.70 0.75
C LEU A 334 -17.61 -6.48 1.41
N ASN A 335 -17.42 -7.76 1.67
CA ASN A 335 -18.35 -8.66 2.35
C ASN A 335 -18.25 -8.58 3.89
N LYS A 336 -17.74 -7.46 4.44
CA LYS A 336 -17.71 -7.20 5.89
C LYS A 336 -17.00 -8.29 6.70
N GLY A 337 -15.86 -8.76 6.20
CA GLY A 337 -14.94 -9.64 6.91
C GLY A 337 -15.11 -11.14 6.64
N GLU A 338 -15.88 -11.54 5.61
CA GLU A 338 -16.11 -12.94 5.27
C GLU A 338 -15.98 -13.19 3.76
N LEU A 339 -15.46 -14.34 3.38
CA LEU A 339 -15.45 -14.81 1.99
C LEU A 339 -15.54 -16.34 1.94
N ASN A 340 -16.46 -16.87 1.14
CA ASN A 340 -16.65 -18.32 0.89
C ASN A 340 -16.73 -19.16 2.18
N GLY A 341 -17.41 -18.65 3.21
CA GLY A 341 -17.55 -19.29 4.52
C GLY A 341 -16.36 -19.09 5.47
N ALA A 342 -15.29 -18.49 5.02
CA ALA A 342 -14.15 -18.11 5.87
C ALA A 342 -14.38 -16.72 6.48
N ARG A 343 -14.66 -16.65 7.76
CA ARG A 343 -14.75 -15.39 8.51
C ARG A 343 -13.38 -15.01 9.06
N ILE A 344 -12.87 -13.89 8.57
CA ILE A 344 -11.59 -13.33 8.98
C ILE A 344 -11.79 -12.34 10.13
N LEU A 345 -12.82 -11.49 10.04
CA LEU A 345 -13.22 -10.53 11.06
C LEU A 345 -14.73 -10.42 11.18
N GLY A 346 -15.21 -10.06 12.34
CA GLY A 346 -16.62 -9.74 12.56
C GLY A 346 -17.05 -8.44 11.87
N PRO A 347 -18.34 -8.32 11.50
CA PRO A 347 -18.83 -7.15 10.76
C PRO A 347 -18.67 -5.83 11.53
N LYS A 348 -18.77 -5.86 12.89
CA LYS A 348 -18.58 -4.66 13.71
C LYS A 348 -17.13 -4.19 13.79
N THR A 349 -16.18 -5.12 13.76
CA THR A 349 -14.77 -4.77 13.66
C THR A 349 -14.44 -4.20 12.28
N MET A 350 -15.06 -4.73 11.23
CA MET A 350 -14.91 -4.16 9.89
C MET A 350 -15.50 -2.74 9.80
N GLU A 351 -16.67 -2.48 10.39
CA GLU A 351 -17.21 -1.11 10.50
C GLU A 351 -16.21 -0.18 11.21
N LEU A 352 -15.69 -0.60 12.37
CA LEU A 352 -14.69 0.18 13.12
C LEU A 352 -13.44 0.47 12.27
N ILE A 353 -12.90 -0.51 11.55
CA ILE A 353 -11.71 -0.35 10.70
C ILE A 353 -11.93 0.69 9.60
N THR A 354 -13.13 0.74 9.04
CA THR A 354 -13.49 1.55 7.87
C THR A 354 -14.07 2.92 8.22
N GLU A 355 -14.18 3.26 9.51
CA GLU A 355 -14.57 4.60 9.95
C GLU A 355 -13.44 5.64 9.80
N ASP A 356 -13.80 6.92 9.82
CA ASP A 356 -12.88 8.05 9.81
C ASP A 356 -12.21 8.25 11.16
N HIS A 357 -11.01 7.71 11.34
CA HIS A 357 -10.23 7.84 12.55
C HIS A 357 -9.42 9.14 12.66
N LEU A 358 -9.49 10.03 11.66
CA LEU A 358 -8.79 11.30 11.68
C LEU A 358 -9.69 12.51 11.88
N LYS A 359 -10.99 12.33 12.07
CA LYS A 359 -11.98 13.40 12.20
C LYS A 359 -11.57 14.53 13.16
N PHE A 360 -10.87 14.19 14.24
CA PHE A 360 -10.45 15.13 15.29
C PHE A 360 -8.92 15.28 15.40
N ILE A 361 -8.17 14.76 14.42
CA ILE A 361 -6.71 14.80 14.43
C ILE A 361 -6.24 15.78 13.38
N PRO A 362 -5.47 16.82 13.76
CA PRO A 362 -4.87 17.70 12.78
C PRO A 362 -3.94 16.92 11.83
N HIS A 363 -4.09 17.15 10.54
CA HIS A 363 -3.17 16.67 9.53
C HIS A 363 -2.83 17.82 8.60
N GLU A 364 -1.63 18.36 8.77
CA GLU A 364 -1.11 19.39 7.87
C GLU A 364 -0.65 18.75 6.57
N GLY A 365 -0.97 19.38 5.44
CA GLY A 365 -0.47 18.97 4.12
C GLY A 365 1.06 19.02 4.07
N GLY A 366 1.68 18.03 3.42
CA GLY A 366 3.12 17.95 3.23
C GLY A 366 3.53 16.62 2.59
N PRO A 367 4.81 16.44 2.25
CA PRO A 367 5.30 15.16 1.77
C PRO A 367 5.01 14.08 2.81
N LEU A 368 4.33 13.01 2.41
CA LEU A 368 3.92 11.91 3.31
C LEU A 368 2.78 12.26 4.30
N SER A 369 2.06 13.36 4.10
CA SER A 369 0.78 13.64 4.74
C SER A 369 -0.36 13.23 3.82
N LEU A 370 -1.54 12.90 4.41
CA LEU A 370 -2.74 12.81 3.59
C LEU A 370 -3.03 14.20 2.98
N PRO A 371 -3.38 14.26 1.70
CA PRO A 371 -3.85 15.51 1.11
C PRO A 371 -5.10 15.98 1.87
N ASN A 372 -5.16 17.27 2.21
CA ASN A 372 -6.34 17.90 2.83
C ASN A 372 -7.49 18.09 1.81
N ASN A 373 -7.73 17.05 0.97
CA ASN A 373 -8.57 17.12 -0.21
C ASN A 373 -9.67 16.06 -0.19
N GLY A 374 -10.44 15.98 0.88
CA GLY A 374 -11.56 15.04 0.94
C GLY A 374 -11.16 13.58 1.18
N THR A 375 -9.93 13.34 1.62
CA THR A 375 -9.43 12.01 2.01
C THR A 375 -9.20 11.94 3.51
N SER A 376 -9.59 10.83 4.15
CA SER A 376 -9.27 10.50 5.53
C SER A 376 -8.60 9.13 5.62
N PHE A 377 -8.41 8.62 6.84
CA PHE A 377 -7.77 7.35 7.08
C PHE A 377 -8.50 6.57 8.19
N GLY A 378 -8.75 5.29 7.92
CA GLY A 378 -9.24 4.33 8.89
C GLY A 378 -8.10 3.59 9.59
N LEU A 379 -8.31 2.33 9.93
CA LEU A 379 -7.24 1.48 10.46
C LEU A 379 -6.62 0.65 9.33
N GLY A 380 -5.64 1.27 8.64
CA GLY A 380 -4.89 0.65 7.53
C GLY A 380 -5.39 0.97 6.11
N PHE A 381 -6.45 1.76 5.96
CA PHE A 381 -7.05 2.15 4.67
C PHE A 381 -7.21 3.66 4.57
N SER A 382 -7.00 4.22 3.38
CA SER A 382 -7.53 5.55 3.06
C SER A 382 -9.03 5.48 2.82
N ILE A 383 -9.74 6.57 3.12
CA ILE A 383 -11.19 6.69 2.99
C ILE A 383 -11.49 7.95 2.22
N VAL A 384 -12.28 7.85 1.15
CA VAL A 384 -12.82 9.02 0.45
C VAL A 384 -13.96 9.59 1.28
N LYS A 385 -13.82 10.83 1.74
CA LYS A 385 -14.88 11.55 2.48
C LYS A 385 -15.71 12.46 1.59
N ASN A 386 -15.05 13.11 0.64
CA ASN A 386 -15.68 14.08 -0.23
C ASN A 386 -15.02 14.01 -1.61
N THR A 387 -15.76 13.55 -2.59
CA THR A 387 -15.29 13.37 -3.97
C THR A 387 -15.01 14.70 -4.66
N ALA A 388 -15.82 15.74 -4.41
CA ALA A 388 -15.60 17.06 -4.98
C ALA A 388 -14.30 17.70 -4.47
N ALA A 389 -14.03 17.58 -3.16
CA ALA A 389 -12.77 18.06 -2.59
C ALA A 389 -11.56 17.22 -3.03
N LYS A 390 -11.76 15.95 -3.36
CA LYS A 390 -10.71 15.07 -3.90
C LYS A 390 -10.49 15.28 -5.41
N GLU A 391 -11.42 15.98 -6.08
CA GLU A 391 -11.39 16.23 -7.54
C GLU A 391 -11.34 14.94 -8.36
N ILE A 392 -12.04 13.88 -7.90
CA ILE A 392 -12.11 12.61 -8.60
C ILE A 392 -13.51 11.99 -8.48
N ILE A 393 -13.95 11.36 -9.56
CA ILE A 393 -15.21 10.61 -9.59
C ILE A 393 -15.16 9.38 -8.67
N GLY A 394 -16.27 9.10 -7.98
CA GLY A 394 -16.39 7.96 -7.05
C GLY A 394 -17.45 8.20 -6.00
N SER A 395 -17.43 7.42 -4.92
CA SER A 395 -18.34 7.54 -3.78
C SER A 395 -17.62 7.93 -2.50
N ALA A 396 -18.27 8.70 -1.64
CA ALA A 396 -17.84 8.81 -0.25
C ALA A 396 -17.98 7.45 0.45
N GLY A 397 -16.97 7.07 1.21
CA GLY A 397 -16.86 5.73 1.81
C GLY A 397 -15.96 4.77 1.03
N THR A 398 -15.52 5.12 -0.18
CA THR A 398 -14.56 4.28 -0.93
C THR A 398 -13.28 4.13 -0.13
N LEU A 399 -12.89 2.87 0.08
CA LEU A 399 -11.64 2.46 0.72
C LEU A 399 -10.57 2.22 -0.34
N GLY A 400 -9.30 2.39 0.01
CA GLY A 400 -8.24 2.05 -0.93
C GLY A 400 -6.85 2.29 -0.34
N TRP A 401 -5.84 1.86 -1.08
CA TRP A 401 -4.44 2.20 -0.88
C TRP A 401 -3.65 1.87 -2.14
N GLY A 402 -2.36 2.22 -2.14
CA GLY A 402 -1.48 1.93 -3.26
C GLY A 402 -0.10 1.45 -2.84
N GLY A 403 0.63 0.84 -3.77
CA GLY A 403 2.01 0.40 -3.62
C GLY A 403 3.02 1.35 -4.25
N ALA A 404 4.26 1.32 -3.78
CA ALA A 404 5.34 2.18 -4.26
C ALA A 404 5.70 1.95 -5.74
N ALA A 405 5.30 0.80 -6.31
CA ALA A 405 5.47 0.48 -7.72
C ALA A 405 4.20 0.75 -8.56
N GLY A 406 3.27 1.56 -8.07
CA GLY A 406 2.08 1.98 -8.79
C GLY A 406 0.92 0.98 -8.76
N THR A 407 1.02 -0.10 -8.00
CA THR A 407 -0.13 -0.96 -7.71
C THR A 407 -1.16 -0.17 -6.90
N PHE A 408 -2.44 -0.39 -7.17
CA PHE A 408 -3.53 0.38 -6.57
C PHE A 408 -4.81 -0.44 -6.49
N PHE A 409 -5.60 -0.24 -5.44
CA PHE A 409 -6.94 -0.82 -5.35
C PHE A 409 -7.92 0.18 -4.75
N GLY A 410 -9.19 0.01 -5.10
CA GLY A 410 -10.32 0.67 -4.49
C GLY A 410 -11.46 -0.32 -4.22
N ILE A 411 -12.14 -0.11 -3.11
CA ILE A 411 -13.34 -0.85 -2.71
C ILE A 411 -14.41 0.19 -2.42
N ASP A 412 -15.48 0.18 -3.18
CA ASP A 412 -16.62 1.08 -3.01
C ASP A 412 -17.87 0.28 -2.56
N PRO A 413 -18.17 0.30 -1.25
CA PRO A 413 -19.33 -0.43 -0.74
C PRO A 413 -20.68 0.10 -1.23
N LYS A 414 -20.74 1.36 -1.69
CA LYS A 414 -21.96 1.97 -2.19
C LYS A 414 -22.33 1.44 -3.57
N GLU A 415 -21.32 1.17 -4.40
CA GLU A 415 -21.47 0.68 -5.77
C GLU A 415 -21.29 -0.85 -5.87
N ASP A 416 -21.10 -1.55 -4.74
CA ASP A 416 -20.68 -2.96 -4.70
C ASP A 416 -19.51 -3.24 -5.65
N LEU A 417 -18.49 -2.36 -5.59
CA LEU A 417 -17.45 -2.25 -6.61
C LEU A 417 -16.07 -2.48 -6.01
N ILE A 418 -15.27 -3.29 -6.70
CA ILE A 418 -13.81 -3.42 -6.47
C ILE A 418 -13.10 -3.14 -7.80
N PHE A 419 -12.03 -2.37 -7.75
CA PHE A 419 -11.13 -2.17 -8.89
C PHE A 419 -9.68 -2.24 -8.45
N ILE A 420 -8.85 -2.93 -9.25
CA ILE A 420 -7.43 -3.15 -8.97
C ILE A 420 -6.61 -2.85 -10.22
N LEU A 421 -5.52 -2.12 -10.05
CA LEU A 421 -4.51 -1.82 -11.05
C LEU A 421 -3.17 -2.39 -10.59
N MET A 422 -2.55 -3.24 -11.39
CA MET A 422 -1.21 -3.78 -11.14
C MET A 422 -0.25 -3.35 -12.22
N ILE A 423 0.74 -2.57 -11.84
CA ILE A 423 1.88 -2.13 -12.64
C ILE A 423 3.17 -2.24 -11.81
N GLN A 424 4.33 -2.11 -12.43
CA GLN A 424 5.63 -2.12 -11.74
C GLN A 424 6.48 -0.92 -12.19
N LEU A 425 6.13 0.25 -11.67
CA LEU A 425 6.82 1.51 -11.97
C LEU A 425 6.92 2.38 -10.71
N VAL A 426 8.14 2.63 -10.20
CA VAL A 426 8.33 3.38 -8.93
C VAL A 426 8.00 4.86 -9.07
N ASP A 427 8.26 5.51 -10.20
CA ASP A 427 7.96 6.94 -10.42
C ASP A 427 6.68 7.14 -11.25
N PHE A 428 5.59 6.49 -10.85
CA PHE A 428 4.32 6.49 -11.57
C PHE A 428 3.47 7.75 -11.36
N ASN A 429 3.74 8.57 -10.34
CA ASN A 429 2.89 9.71 -9.95
C ASN A 429 2.69 10.73 -11.08
N ASN A 430 3.73 10.93 -11.90
CA ASN A 430 3.68 11.85 -13.04
C ASN A 430 2.74 11.37 -14.17
N LEU A 431 2.40 10.08 -14.21
CA LEU A 431 1.51 9.49 -15.20
C LEU A 431 0.04 9.68 -14.87
N LYS A 432 -0.29 9.97 -13.60
CA LYS A 432 -1.67 10.03 -13.08
C LYS A 432 -2.52 8.79 -13.42
N ILE A 433 -1.86 7.64 -13.65
CA ILE A 433 -2.51 6.43 -14.16
C ILE A 433 -3.60 5.90 -13.24
N SER A 434 -3.37 5.93 -11.92
CA SER A 434 -4.38 5.48 -10.94
C SER A 434 -5.65 6.34 -10.99
N ASN A 435 -5.50 7.67 -11.16
CA ASN A 435 -6.64 8.58 -11.29
C ASN A 435 -7.37 8.35 -12.63
N THR A 436 -6.61 8.18 -13.72
CA THR A 436 -7.18 7.87 -15.04
C THR A 436 -7.95 6.55 -14.99
N PHE A 437 -7.34 5.51 -14.44
CA PHE A 437 -8.00 4.21 -14.28
C PHE A 437 -9.28 4.33 -13.44
N GLN A 438 -9.22 4.93 -12.25
CA GLN A 438 -10.40 5.13 -11.40
C GLN A 438 -11.50 5.91 -12.13
N THR A 439 -11.16 6.99 -12.84
CA THR A 439 -12.14 7.77 -13.61
C THR A 439 -12.84 6.90 -14.66
N MET A 440 -12.07 6.06 -15.36
CA MET A 440 -12.62 5.20 -16.42
C MET A 440 -13.38 3.99 -15.85
N VAL A 441 -13.08 3.53 -14.65
CA VAL A 441 -13.90 2.54 -13.93
C VAL A 441 -15.30 3.10 -13.67
N TYR A 442 -15.39 4.25 -13.00
CA TYR A 442 -16.69 4.82 -12.66
C TYR A 442 -17.51 5.27 -13.89
N GLN A 443 -16.85 5.77 -14.95
CA GLN A 443 -17.55 6.13 -16.17
C GLN A 443 -18.14 4.91 -16.91
N SER A 444 -17.64 3.69 -16.63
CA SER A 444 -18.17 2.47 -17.24
C SER A 444 -19.48 1.99 -16.60
N ILE A 445 -19.84 2.48 -15.42
CA ILE A 445 -21.10 2.16 -14.73
C ILE A 445 -22.29 2.73 -15.53
N VAL A 446 -23.33 1.90 -15.75
CA VAL A 446 -24.54 2.28 -16.49
C VAL A 446 -25.83 2.10 -15.71
N GLU A 447 -25.79 1.31 -14.60
CA GLU A 447 -26.96 1.08 -13.73
C GLU A 447 -26.52 0.98 -12.27
#